data_4ed3436da34f977370020285dd1642c8
#
_entry.id   4ed3436da34f977370020285dd1642c8
#
_cell.length_a   1.000
_cell.length_b   1.000
_cell.length_c   1.000
_cell.angle_alpha   90.00
_cell.angle_beta   90.00
_cell.angle_gamma   90.00
#
_symmetry.space_group_name_H-M   'P 1'
#
loop_
_entity.id
_entity.type
_entity.pdbx_description
1 polymer ?
#
loop_
_entity_poly.entity_id
_entity_poly.type
_entity_poly.pdbx_seq_one_letter_code
_entity_poly.pdbx_strand_id
1 'polypeptide(L)'
;MTEMTSKLNTAKKLVGVVVIMGALAWASVPLYDLFCRVTGYGGTTNASAGNTEGVLDQTIKVRFDASTARDMPWEFKPEQRQMELKIGQDGMAFYEAYNPTDKPIRGTASYNVAPYAAGAYFSKIHCFCFEEQILQPGERMSMPVNFYVDPDIVNDREGKYVHTITLSYTFHMMDDQTGMDADDQQAALIEPTPETPLTSQLQ
;
A
#
# COMPACT_ATOMS: atom_id res chain seq x y z
N MET A 1 -33.37 -17.47 53.82
CA MET A 1 -33.72 -17.48 52.38
C MET A 1 -33.45 -16.13 51.66
N THR A 2 -33.60 -14.99 52.34
CA THR A 2 -33.41 -13.63 51.77
C THR A 2 -31.98 -13.30 51.33
N GLU A 3 -30.96 -13.79 52.00
CA GLU A 3 -29.56 -13.49 51.69
C GLU A 3 -29.08 -14.15 50.36
N MET A 4 -29.54 -15.36 50.11
CA MET A 4 -29.18 -16.12 48.91
C MET A 4 -29.80 -15.54 47.65
N THR A 5 -31.03 -15.01 47.73
CA THR A 5 -31.70 -14.30 46.63
C THR A 5 -31.05 -12.94 46.32
N SER A 6 -30.57 -12.23 47.34
CA SER A 6 -29.82 -10.97 47.18
C SER A 6 -28.48 -11.21 46.45
N LYS A 7 -27.71 -12.21 46.85
CA LYS A 7 -26.43 -12.59 46.19
C LYS A 7 -26.64 -13.02 44.74
N LEU A 8 -27.71 -13.78 44.48
CA LEU A 8 -28.06 -14.21 43.11
C LEU A 8 -28.45 -13.03 42.20
N ASN A 9 -29.20 -12.07 42.74
CA ASN A 9 -29.57 -10.84 41.98
C ASN A 9 -28.35 -9.97 41.70
N THR A 10 -27.40 -9.87 42.62
CA THR A 10 -26.15 -9.15 42.41
C THR A 10 -25.30 -9.83 41.34
N ALA A 11 -25.18 -11.16 41.39
CA ALA A 11 -24.47 -11.95 40.38
C ALA A 11 -25.09 -11.77 38.99
N LYS A 12 -26.41 -11.83 38.87
CA LYS A 12 -27.10 -11.54 37.57
C LYS A 12 -26.83 -10.15 37.01
N LYS A 13 -26.81 -9.14 37.90
CA LYS A 13 -26.46 -7.77 37.47
C LYS A 13 -25.03 -7.65 36.96
N LEU A 14 -24.07 -8.29 37.67
CA LEU A 14 -22.66 -8.30 37.24
C LEU A 14 -22.47 -9.03 35.93
N VAL A 15 -23.09 -10.19 35.74
CA VAL A 15 -23.08 -10.90 34.44
C VAL A 15 -23.70 -10.03 33.34
N GLY A 16 -24.82 -9.35 33.63
CA GLY A 16 -25.44 -8.43 32.67
C GLY A 16 -24.52 -7.30 32.22
N VAL A 17 -23.80 -6.69 33.18
CA VAL A 17 -22.82 -5.64 32.86
C VAL A 17 -21.69 -6.18 31.97
N VAL A 18 -21.14 -7.35 32.28
CA VAL A 18 -20.07 -7.97 31.47
C VAL A 18 -20.56 -8.24 30.04
N VAL A 19 -21.76 -8.79 29.88
CA VAL A 19 -22.35 -9.06 28.56
C VAL A 19 -22.56 -7.76 27.78
N ILE A 20 -23.07 -6.71 28.41
CA ILE A 20 -23.27 -5.40 27.76
C ILE A 20 -21.93 -4.80 27.33
N MET A 21 -20.92 -4.84 28.21
CA MET A 21 -19.58 -4.34 27.85
C MET A 21 -18.97 -5.12 26.70
N GLY A 22 -19.11 -6.45 26.70
CA GLY A 22 -18.65 -7.29 25.58
C GLY A 22 -19.37 -6.98 24.26
N ALA A 23 -20.69 -6.77 24.32
CA ALA A 23 -21.47 -6.39 23.14
C ALA A 23 -21.08 -5.00 22.60
N LEU A 24 -20.82 -4.04 23.46
CA LEU A 24 -20.34 -2.70 23.07
C LEU A 24 -18.94 -2.76 22.47
N ALA A 25 -18.04 -3.53 23.06
CA ALA A 25 -16.70 -3.74 22.52
C ALA A 25 -16.74 -4.38 21.12
N TRP A 26 -17.59 -5.38 20.94
CA TRP A 26 -17.77 -6.01 19.62
C TRP A 26 -18.41 -5.07 18.60
N ALA A 27 -19.40 -4.28 19.00
CA ALA A 27 -20.08 -3.31 18.13
C ALA A 27 -19.19 -2.13 17.74
N SER A 28 -18.15 -1.82 18.52
CA SER A 28 -17.23 -0.70 18.23
C SER A 28 -16.41 -0.93 16.96
N VAL A 29 -16.09 -2.19 16.62
CA VAL A 29 -15.29 -2.53 15.43
C VAL A 29 -16.02 -2.17 14.13
N PRO A 30 -17.25 -2.67 13.86
CA PRO A 30 -17.96 -2.30 12.65
C PRO A 30 -18.35 -0.81 12.61
N LEU A 31 -18.60 -0.20 13.77
CA LEU A 31 -18.92 1.23 13.85
C LEU A 31 -17.69 2.08 13.48
N TYR A 32 -16.51 1.70 13.93
CA TYR A 32 -15.25 2.36 13.55
C TYR A 32 -14.95 2.22 12.06
N ASP A 33 -15.13 1.03 11.49
CA ASP A 33 -14.95 0.78 10.05
C ASP A 33 -15.94 1.63 9.20
N LEU A 34 -17.20 1.68 9.61
CA LEU A 34 -18.19 2.55 8.98
C LEU A 34 -17.81 4.03 9.07
N PHE A 35 -17.37 4.49 10.24
CA PHE A 35 -16.90 5.85 10.46
C PHE A 35 -15.71 6.18 9.54
N CYS A 36 -14.71 5.32 9.45
CA CYS A 36 -13.55 5.51 8.57
C CYS A 36 -13.95 5.58 7.09
N ARG A 37 -14.90 4.75 6.66
CA ARG A 37 -15.41 4.77 5.26
C ARG A 37 -16.17 6.05 4.93
N VAL A 38 -17.02 6.53 5.85
CA VAL A 38 -17.86 7.71 5.62
C VAL A 38 -17.05 9.00 5.72
N THR A 39 -16.05 9.04 6.62
CA THR A 39 -15.25 10.25 6.85
C THR A 39 -13.95 10.30 6.06
N GLY A 40 -13.55 9.18 5.44
CA GLY A 40 -12.23 9.06 4.80
C GLY A 40 -11.05 9.12 5.78
N TYR A 41 -11.31 9.12 7.09
CA TYR A 41 -10.31 9.34 8.14
C TYR A 41 -9.31 8.19 8.30
N GLY A 42 -9.52 7.08 7.61
CA GLY A 42 -8.64 5.90 7.66
C GLY A 42 -7.37 6.00 6.80
N GLY A 43 -7.22 7.05 5.98
CA GLY A 43 -6.05 7.22 5.10
C GLY A 43 -5.84 6.07 4.11
N THR A 44 -6.85 5.24 3.90
CA THR A 44 -6.78 4.15 2.93
C THR A 44 -6.86 4.72 1.53
N THR A 45 -5.74 4.65 0.80
CA THR A 45 -5.73 4.92 -0.64
C THR A 45 -6.54 3.85 -1.35
N ASN A 46 -7.44 4.28 -2.22
CA ASN A 46 -8.22 3.35 -3.03
C ASN A 46 -7.32 2.64 -4.04
N ALA A 47 -7.36 1.31 -4.07
CA ALA A 47 -6.89 0.53 -5.20
C ALA A 47 -8.05 0.47 -6.21
N SER A 48 -7.96 1.24 -7.28
CA SER A 48 -9.01 1.28 -8.31
C SER A 48 -8.49 0.82 -9.66
N ALA A 49 -9.38 0.36 -10.51
CA ALA A 49 -9.06 -0.15 -11.85
C ALA A 49 -8.75 0.96 -12.88
N GLY A 50 -8.54 2.22 -12.44
CA GLY A 50 -8.33 3.40 -13.27
C GLY A 50 -9.37 4.49 -13.04
N ASN A 51 -9.12 5.66 -13.60
CA ASN A 51 -10.06 6.79 -13.52
C ASN A 51 -11.27 6.57 -14.41
N THR A 52 -12.47 6.61 -13.85
CA THR A 52 -13.76 6.52 -14.56
C THR A 52 -14.47 7.88 -14.69
N GLU A 53 -13.99 8.93 -14.01
CA GLU A 53 -14.68 10.22 -13.89
C GLU A 53 -14.17 11.30 -14.84
N GLY A 54 -13.14 10.99 -15.63
CA GLY A 54 -12.58 11.91 -16.63
C GLY A 54 -11.40 12.73 -16.10
N VAL A 55 -10.78 13.49 -17.01
CA VAL A 55 -9.59 14.32 -16.74
C VAL A 55 -9.99 15.77 -16.72
N LEU A 56 -9.63 16.48 -15.65
CA LEU A 56 -9.87 17.93 -15.51
C LEU A 56 -8.73 18.72 -16.17
N ASP A 57 -8.99 20.00 -16.53
CA ASP A 57 -7.93 20.88 -17.04
C ASP A 57 -6.98 21.40 -15.95
N GLN A 58 -7.35 21.24 -14.69
CA GLN A 58 -6.53 21.63 -13.55
C GLN A 58 -5.37 20.67 -13.36
N THR A 59 -4.17 21.21 -13.15
CA THR A 59 -2.94 20.43 -12.93
C THR A 59 -2.59 20.37 -11.44
N ILE A 60 -1.97 19.27 -11.07
CA ILE A 60 -1.42 19.04 -9.74
C ILE A 60 0.02 18.52 -9.86
N LYS A 61 0.87 18.92 -8.90
CA LYS A 61 2.24 18.48 -8.83
C LYS A 61 2.36 17.29 -7.88
N VAL A 62 2.95 16.20 -8.35
CA VAL A 62 3.28 15.04 -7.51
C VAL A 62 4.78 14.96 -7.34
N ARG A 63 5.23 14.93 -6.08
CA ARG A 63 6.63 14.74 -5.69
C ARG A 63 6.83 13.31 -5.21
N PHE A 64 7.99 12.76 -5.51
CA PHE A 64 8.37 11.41 -5.14
C PHE A 64 9.52 11.45 -4.16
N ASP A 65 9.37 10.73 -3.06
CA ASP A 65 10.38 10.60 -2.02
C ASP A 65 10.61 9.11 -1.73
N ALA A 66 11.84 8.77 -1.36
CA ALA A 66 12.26 7.41 -1.09
C ALA A 66 13.20 7.38 0.10
N SER A 67 12.97 6.43 0.99
CA SER A 67 13.81 6.20 2.16
C SER A 67 13.91 4.71 2.48
N THR A 68 14.89 4.37 3.30
CA THR A 68 15.07 3.02 3.85
C THR A 68 15.10 3.11 5.38
N ALA A 69 14.60 2.06 6.03
CA ALA A 69 14.73 1.90 7.48
C ALA A 69 16.21 1.74 7.86
N ARG A 70 16.56 1.94 9.13
CA ARG A 70 17.97 1.93 9.60
C ARG A 70 18.70 0.61 9.37
N ASP A 71 17.95 -0.47 9.40
CA ASP A 71 18.41 -1.86 9.25
C ASP A 71 18.41 -2.34 7.81
N MET A 72 17.80 -1.56 6.89
CA MET A 72 17.71 -1.87 5.47
C MET A 72 18.95 -1.31 4.71
N PRO A 73 19.86 -2.16 4.26
CA PRO A 73 21.09 -1.70 3.62
C PRO A 73 20.92 -1.33 2.12
N TRP A 74 19.71 -1.45 1.56
CA TRP A 74 19.47 -1.08 0.17
C TRP A 74 19.62 0.41 -0.07
N GLU A 75 20.10 0.76 -1.26
CA GLU A 75 19.96 2.10 -1.81
C GLU A 75 18.63 2.18 -2.52
N PHE A 76 17.77 3.12 -2.12
CA PHE A 76 16.46 3.28 -2.68
C PHE A 76 16.22 4.75 -3.04
N LYS A 77 15.83 5.01 -4.29
CA LYS A 77 15.63 6.37 -4.81
C LYS A 77 14.55 6.41 -5.89
N PRO A 78 13.81 7.52 -6.03
CA PRO A 78 12.95 7.75 -7.17
C PRO A 78 13.80 8.09 -8.40
N GLU A 79 13.45 7.59 -9.58
CA GLU A 79 14.09 7.96 -10.84
C GLU A 79 13.75 9.41 -11.22
N GLN A 80 12.54 9.85 -10.88
CA GLN A 80 12.07 11.22 -11.08
C GLN A 80 11.64 11.83 -9.76
N ARG A 81 12.04 13.05 -9.47
CA ARG A 81 11.73 13.71 -8.20
C ARG A 81 10.33 14.30 -8.14
N GLN A 82 9.77 14.67 -9.28
CA GLN A 82 8.45 15.25 -9.37
C GLN A 82 7.90 15.12 -10.80
N MET A 83 6.57 15.15 -10.90
CA MET A 83 5.87 15.28 -12.20
C MET A 83 4.65 16.18 -12.01
N GLU A 84 4.24 16.83 -13.09
CA GLU A 84 2.98 17.57 -13.17
C GLU A 84 2.03 16.80 -14.08
N LEU A 85 0.80 16.59 -13.62
CA LEU A 85 -0.23 15.90 -14.38
C LEU A 85 -1.57 16.60 -14.16
N LYS A 86 -2.51 16.38 -15.07
CA LYS A 86 -3.89 16.82 -14.89
C LYS A 86 -4.58 15.95 -13.84
N ILE A 87 -5.47 16.56 -13.06
CA ILE A 87 -6.28 15.80 -12.11
C ILE A 87 -7.16 14.81 -12.88
N GLY A 88 -7.17 13.55 -12.47
CA GLY A 88 -7.81 12.44 -13.17
C GLY A 88 -6.92 11.78 -14.25
N GLN A 89 -5.75 12.32 -14.56
CA GLN A 89 -4.82 11.73 -15.52
C GLN A 89 -4.00 10.62 -14.81
N ASP A 90 -3.83 9.48 -15.50
CA ASP A 90 -2.94 8.42 -15.04
C ASP A 90 -1.47 8.88 -15.14
N GLY A 91 -0.75 8.70 -14.05
CA GLY A 91 0.68 8.94 -13.94
C GLY A 91 1.45 7.66 -13.66
N MET A 92 2.67 7.58 -14.22
CA MET A 92 3.59 6.48 -13.94
C MET A 92 4.91 7.05 -13.43
N ALA A 93 5.34 6.57 -12.28
CA ALA A 93 6.63 6.89 -11.67
C ALA A 93 7.45 5.61 -11.45
N PHE A 94 8.77 5.75 -11.48
CA PHE A 94 9.68 4.64 -11.27
C PHE A 94 10.55 4.90 -10.05
N TYR A 95 10.79 3.84 -9.29
CA TYR A 95 11.73 3.82 -8.18
C TYR A 95 12.79 2.76 -8.44
N GLU A 96 14.03 3.07 -8.17
CA GLU A 96 15.15 2.13 -8.26
C GLU A 96 15.55 1.68 -6.86
N ALA A 97 15.61 0.36 -6.65
CA ALA A 97 16.23 -0.26 -5.49
C ALA A 97 17.50 -0.99 -5.92
N TYR A 98 18.53 -0.92 -5.07
CA TYR A 98 19.82 -1.57 -5.28
C TYR A 98 20.28 -2.24 -3.99
N ASN A 99 20.68 -3.51 -4.07
CA ASN A 99 21.29 -4.23 -2.96
C ASN A 99 22.83 -4.19 -3.07
N PRO A 100 23.53 -3.35 -2.30
CA PRO A 100 24.99 -3.25 -2.35
C PRO A 100 25.71 -4.36 -1.57
N THR A 101 24.97 -5.24 -0.89
CA THR A 101 25.55 -6.26 -0.02
C THR A 101 25.95 -7.53 -0.78
N ASP A 102 26.63 -8.43 -0.11
CA ASP A 102 27.06 -9.73 -0.61
C ASP A 102 26.04 -10.86 -0.32
N LYS A 103 24.84 -10.50 0.17
CA LYS A 103 23.78 -11.44 0.55
C LYS A 103 22.45 -11.04 -0.09
N PRO A 104 21.59 -12.02 -0.43
CA PRO A 104 20.23 -11.72 -0.80
C PRO A 104 19.50 -11.12 0.41
N ILE A 105 18.65 -10.12 0.18
CA ILE A 105 17.88 -9.46 1.24
C ILE A 105 16.43 -9.38 0.80
N ARG A 106 15.54 -9.75 1.72
CA ARG A 106 14.09 -9.63 1.59
C ARG A 106 13.61 -8.36 2.28
N GLY A 107 12.85 -7.56 1.55
CA GLY A 107 12.28 -6.33 2.06
C GLY A 107 10.82 -6.13 1.67
N THR A 108 10.15 -5.30 2.42
CA THR A 108 8.80 -4.83 2.14
C THR A 108 8.75 -3.32 2.17
N ALA A 109 7.87 -2.73 1.34
CA ALA A 109 7.73 -1.29 1.26
C ALA A 109 6.44 -0.82 1.96
N SER A 110 6.56 0.22 2.77
CA SER A 110 5.44 1.04 3.20
C SER A 110 5.40 2.35 2.42
N TYR A 111 4.23 2.96 2.28
CA TYR A 111 4.10 4.24 1.61
C TYR A 111 3.22 5.21 2.40
N ASN A 112 3.42 6.49 2.16
CA ASN A 112 2.64 7.58 2.74
C ASN A 112 2.38 8.66 1.70
N VAL A 113 1.21 9.30 1.82
CA VAL A 113 0.79 10.41 0.96
C VAL A 113 0.59 11.65 1.81
N ALA A 114 1.23 12.74 1.43
CA ALA A 114 1.09 14.03 2.10
C ALA A 114 0.70 15.14 1.09
N PRO A 115 -0.14 16.10 1.49
CA PRO A 115 -0.80 16.25 2.79
C PRO A 115 -1.91 15.22 3.02
N TYR A 116 -2.31 15.04 4.26
CA TYR A 116 -3.34 14.06 4.65
C TYR A 116 -4.65 14.22 3.87
N ALA A 117 -5.07 15.47 3.63
CA ALA A 117 -6.26 15.78 2.85
C ALA A 117 -6.24 15.22 1.41
N ALA A 118 -5.05 14.98 0.85
CA ALA A 118 -4.92 14.37 -0.48
C ALA A 118 -4.95 12.84 -0.46
N GLY A 119 -4.74 12.22 0.70
CA GLY A 119 -4.61 10.76 0.81
C GLY A 119 -5.86 9.99 0.36
N ALA A 120 -7.05 10.53 0.63
CA ALA A 120 -8.32 9.93 0.21
C ALA A 120 -8.55 9.98 -1.32
N TYR A 121 -7.94 10.97 -1.99
CA TYR A 121 -8.08 11.25 -3.42
C TYR A 121 -6.88 10.75 -4.23
N PHE A 122 -5.87 10.20 -3.57
CA PHE A 122 -4.72 9.59 -4.24
C PHE A 122 -4.98 8.10 -4.46
N SER A 123 -5.36 7.74 -5.67
CA SER A 123 -5.65 6.37 -6.05
C SER A 123 -4.46 5.72 -6.72
N LYS A 124 -4.05 4.59 -6.18
CA LYS A 124 -2.97 3.77 -6.68
C LYS A 124 -3.55 2.56 -7.42
N ILE A 125 -3.21 2.42 -8.70
CA ILE A 125 -3.73 1.36 -9.57
C ILE A 125 -2.91 0.09 -9.40
N HIS A 126 -1.59 0.19 -9.45
CA HIS A 126 -0.67 -0.93 -9.31
C HIS A 126 0.52 -0.54 -8.45
N CYS A 127 0.95 -1.43 -7.56
CA CYS A 127 2.06 -1.19 -6.66
C CYS A 127 2.81 -2.46 -6.28
N PHE A 128 4.11 -2.36 -6.31
CA PHE A 128 5.03 -3.37 -5.78
C PHE A 128 5.02 -3.51 -4.24
N CYS A 129 4.44 -2.54 -3.52
CA CYS A 129 4.50 -2.50 -2.05
C CYS A 129 3.62 -3.55 -1.32
N PHE A 130 2.80 -4.30 -2.05
CA PHE A 130 2.04 -5.42 -1.48
C PHE A 130 2.76 -6.76 -1.61
N GLU A 131 3.86 -6.79 -2.35
CA GLU A 131 4.67 -7.99 -2.55
C GLU A 131 6.01 -7.83 -1.83
N GLU A 132 6.48 -8.92 -1.29
CA GLU A 132 7.83 -9.00 -0.76
C GLU A 132 8.81 -8.93 -1.92
N GLN A 133 9.85 -8.13 -1.78
CA GLN A 133 10.88 -8.01 -2.80
C GLN A 133 12.16 -8.66 -2.29
N ILE A 134 12.74 -9.54 -3.09
CA ILE A 134 14.04 -10.16 -2.81
C ILE A 134 15.02 -9.64 -3.85
N LEU A 135 16.06 -8.94 -3.41
CA LEU A 135 17.15 -8.54 -4.29
C LEU A 135 18.40 -9.35 -3.99
N GLN A 136 18.97 -9.93 -5.05
CA GLN A 136 20.23 -10.64 -5.01
C GLN A 136 21.42 -9.70 -4.77
N PRO A 137 22.59 -10.21 -4.38
CA PRO A 137 23.79 -9.41 -4.24
C PRO A 137 24.12 -8.61 -5.50
N GLY A 138 24.20 -7.27 -5.37
CA GLY A 138 24.50 -6.39 -6.50
C GLY A 138 23.34 -6.15 -7.47
N GLU A 139 22.15 -6.68 -7.19
CA GLU A 139 20.98 -6.54 -8.05
C GLU A 139 20.39 -5.14 -7.99
N ARG A 140 19.91 -4.66 -9.14
CA ARG A 140 19.13 -3.43 -9.30
C ARG A 140 17.76 -3.77 -9.85
N MET A 141 16.72 -3.21 -9.24
CA MET A 141 15.34 -3.40 -9.66
C MET A 141 14.66 -2.05 -9.85
N SER A 142 14.03 -1.85 -11.02
CA SER A 142 13.15 -0.70 -11.27
C SER A 142 11.71 -1.07 -11.00
N MET A 143 11.04 -0.30 -10.16
CA MET A 143 9.71 -0.57 -9.63
C MET A 143 8.72 0.48 -10.13
N PRO A 144 7.81 0.15 -11.06
CA PRO A 144 6.81 1.07 -11.55
C PRO A 144 5.70 1.28 -10.51
N VAL A 145 5.23 2.51 -10.40
CA VAL A 145 4.06 2.89 -9.61
C VAL A 145 3.08 3.63 -10.52
N ASN A 146 1.91 3.05 -10.73
CA ASN A 146 0.82 3.67 -11.46
C ASN A 146 -0.18 4.28 -10.47
N PHE A 147 -0.52 5.54 -10.70
CA PHE A 147 -1.42 6.29 -9.83
C PHE A 147 -2.21 7.33 -10.62
N TYR A 148 -3.28 7.83 -10.03
CA TYR A 148 -3.94 9.05 -10.45
C TYR A 148 -4.48 9.82 -9.23
N VAL A 149 -4.79 11.09 -9.43
CA VAL A 149 -5.45 11.92 -8.42
C VAL A 149 -6.91 12.04 -8.80
N ASP A 150 -7.77 11.61 -7.89
CA ASP A 150 -9.22 11.58 -8.11
C ASP A 150 -9.77 12.99 -8.33
N PRO A 151 -10.59 13.22 -9.39
CA PRO A 151 -11.22 14.48 -9.67
C PRO A 151 -12.04 15.08 -8.52
N ASP A 152 -12.58 14.26 -7.64
CA ASP A 152 -13.35 14.72 -6.49
C ASP A 152 -12.53 15.54 -5.48
N ILE A 153 -11.21 15.54 -5.56
CA ILE A 153 -10.33 16.39 -4.74
C ILE A 153 -10.69 17.89 -4.88
N VAL A 154 -11.18 18.34 -6.04
CA VAL A 154 -11.54 19.75 -6.26
C VAL A 154 -12.84 20.14 -5.56
N ASN A 155 -13.68 19.17 -5.23
CA ASN A 155 -14.96 19.34 -4.54
C ASN A 155 -14.78 19.28 -3.02
N ASP A 156 -13.67 18.74 -2.53
CA ASP A 156 -13.40 18.62 -1.11
C ASP A 156 -13.03 19.96 -0.47
N ARG A 157 -13.38 20.11 0.79
CA ARG A 157 -13.18 21.35 1.55
C ARG A 157 -11.70 21.74 1.72
N GLU A 158 -10.84 20.75 1.94
CA GLU A 158 -9.41 20.91 2.16
C GLU A 158 -8.61 20.51 0.91
N GLY A 159 -9.04 19.46 0.21
CA GLY A 159 -8.42 18.94 -0.99
C GLY A 159 -8.27 19.94 -2.12
N LYS A 160 -9.25 20.81 -2.31
CA LYS A 160 -9.22 21.86 -3.36
C LYS A 160 -8.06 22.87 -3.24
N TYR A 161 -7.43 22.97 -2.10
CA TYR A 161 -6.25 23.83 -1.88
C TYR A 161 -4.93 23.07 -2.00
N VAL A 162 -4.97 21.77 -2.27
CA VAL A 162 -3.78 20.95 -2.46
C VAL A 162 -3.27 21.15 -3.87
N HIS A 163 -2.12 21.78 -4.02
CA HIS A 163 -1.42 21.97 -5.31
C HIS A 163 -0.23 21.02 -5.48
N THR A 164 0.21 20.41 -4.40
CA THR A 164 1.34 19.47 -4.40
C THR A 164 1.03 18.30 -3.50
N ILE A 165 1.20 17.10 -4.03
CA ILE A 165 1.14 15.84 -3.30
C ILE A 165 2.54 15.26 -3.22
N THR A 166 2.93 14.70 -2.09
CA THR A 166 4.18 13.96 -1.94
C THR A 166 3.86 12.50 -1.66
N LEU A 167 4.34 11.62 -2.54
CA LEU A 167 4.31 10.18 -2.37
C LEU A 167 5.67 9.72 -1.86
N SER A 168 5.72 9.23 -0.64
CA SER A 168 6.93 8.74 0.02
C SER A 168 6.85 7.24 0.19
N TYR A 169 7.90 6.53 -0.21
CA TYR A 169 8.07 5.11 0.06
C TYR A 169 9.21 4.87 1.04
N THR A 170 9.03 3.91 1.93
CA THR A 170 10.06 3.46 2.86
C THR A 170 10.19 1.96 2.81
N PHE A 171 11.39 1.46 2.49
CA PHE A 171 11.70 0.03 2.56
C PHE A 171 12.15 -0.38 3.97
N HIS A 172 11.65 -1.51 4.39
CA HIS A 172 11.96 -2.17 5.65
C HIS A 172 12.52 -3.57 5.38
N MET A 173 13.54 -3.95 6.10
CA MET A 173 14.03 -5.33 6.07
C MET A 173 13.01 -6.22 6.81
N MET A 174 12.72 -7.38 6.28
CA MET A 174 11.89 -8.36 6.97
C MET A 174 12.72 -9.13 8.00
N ASP A 175 12.13 -9.41 9.17
CA ASP A 175 12.79 -10.18 10.22
C ASP A 175 13.07 -11.63 9.80
N ASP A 176 12.17 -12.19 8.99
CA ASP A 176 12.34 -13.54 8.44
C ASP A 176 13.06 -13.50 7.09
N GLN A 177 14.37 -13.78 7.13
CA GLN A 177 15.23 -13.95 5.96
C GLN A 177 15.39 -15.45 5.59
N THR A 178 14.63 -16.35 6.24
CA THR A 178 14.68 -17.81 5.95
C THR A 178 13.88 -18.13 4.69
N GLY A 179 14.35 -19.09 3.90
CA GLY A 179 13.68 -19.54 2.67
C GLY A 179 14.14 -18.90 1.37
N MET A 180 15.11 -17.98 1.40
CA MET A 180 15.66 -17.38 0.17
C MET A 180 16.38 -18.38 -0.72
N ASP A 181 16.94 -19.45 -0.13
CA ASP A 181 17.61 -20.52 -0.86
C ASP A 181 16.64 -21.47 -1.61
N ALA A 182 15.36 -21.46 -1.25
CA ALA A 182 14.34 -22.33 -1.84
C ALA A 182 13.69 -21.72 -3.09
N ASP A 183 13.54 -20.39 -3.16
CA ASP A 183 12.96 -19.71 -4.32
C ASP A 183 13.96 -19.60 -5.50
N ASP A 184 15.26 -19.52 -5.23
CA ASP A 184 16.31 -19.57 -6.27
C ASP A 184 16.32 -20.90 -7.03
N GLN A 185 15.97 -22.02 -6.39
CA GLN A 185 15.89 -23.32 -7.07
C GLN A 185 14.63 -23.44 -7.95
N GLN A 186 13.56 -22.74 -7.61
CA GLN A 186 12.33 -22.74 -8.40
C GLN A 186 12.43 -21.82 -9.62
N ALA A 187 13.10 -20.68 -9.51
CA ALA A 187 13.37 -19.78 -10.62
C ALA A 187 14.37 -20.38 -11.64
N ALA A 188 15.34 -21.14 -11.18
CA ALA A 188 16.32 -21.85 -12.04
C ALA A 188 15.70 -23.03 -12.81
N LEU A 189 14.53 -23.53 -12.43
CA LEU A 189 13.81 -24.61 -13.12
C LEU A 189 12.87 -24.11 -14.23
N ILE A 190 12.68 -22.80 -14.37
CA ILE A 190 11.97 -22.18 -15.49
C ILE A 190 13.02 -21.82 -16.55
N GLU A 191 13.65 -22.82 -17.15
CA GLU A 191 14.39 -22.63 -18.38
C GLU A 191 13.42 -22.13 -19.47
N PRO A 192 13.77 -21.07 -20.23
CA PRO A 192 12.98 -20.69 -21.39
C PRO A 192 13.00 -21.85 -22.38
N THR A 193 11.84 -22.42 -22.62
CA THR A 193 11.65 -23.41 -23.70
C THR A 193 12.19 -22.79 -24.98
N PRO A 194 13.18 -23.40 -25.68
CA PRO A 194 13.67 -22.85 -26.91
C PRO A 194 12.54 -22.82 -27.93
N GLU A 195 12.21 -21.62 -28.40
CA GLU A 195 11.26 -21.41 -29.50
C GLU A 195 11.75 -22.25 -30.71
N THR A 196 11.00 -23.28 -31.02
CA THR A 196 11.19 -24.05 -32.26
C THR A 196 10.91 -23.14 -33.44
N PRO A 197 11.84 -22.85 -34.35
CA PRO A 197 11.57 -22.05 -35.53
C PRO A 197 10.56 -22.79 -36.41
N LEU A 198 9.42 -22.15 -36.65
CA LEU A 198 8.45 -22.53 -37.67
C LEU A 198 9.12 -22.45 -39.04
N THR A 199 9.79 -23.55 -39.45
CA THR A 199 10.25 -23.71 -40.81
C THR A 199 9.07 -24.02 -41.71
N SER A 200 8.82 -23.09 -42.61
CA SER A 200 7.99 -23.13 -43.79
C SER A 200 7.79 -24.54 -44.39
N GLN A 201 6.51 -24.93 -44.53
CA GLN A 201 6.07 -25.89 -45.52
C GLN A 201 5.12 -25.13 -46.48
N LEU A 202 5.74 -24.50 -47.48
CA LEU A 202 5.12 -24.21 -48.77
C LEU A 202 5.62 -25.25 -49.77
N GLN A 203 4.80 -26.21 -50.10
CA GLN A 203 4.73 -26.89 -51.41
C GLN A 203 3.35 -27.48 -51.59
#